data_24ea4068c45cf09323dc57ecc491545a
#
_entry.id   24ea4068c45cf09323dc57ecc491545a
#
_cell.length_a   1.000
_cell.length_b   1.000
_cell.length_c   1.000
_cell.angle_alpha   90.00
_cell.angle_beta   90.00
_cell.angle_gamma   90.00
#
_symmetry.space_group_name_H-M   'P 1'
#
loop_
_entity.id
_entity.type
_entity.pdbx_description
1 polymer ?
#
loop_
_entity_poly.entity_id
_entity_poly.type
_entity_poly.pdbx_seq_one_letter_code
_entity_poly.pdbx_strand_id
1 'polypeptide(L)'
;MVRLKINEVEALVGITKKNIRFYEEKGLLSPSRNSENGYRDYGDAEVAVLQRIKLLRKLGVPIEEIRRMQQGTQTVGDGMRRHLITLERERRNLEESVRLCELLKERTEPLNELDAQSVLAEMEKLEQSGTTFQNKQRQDVRIRYVAPIVVSTVLTALLAALMGLMIWGAYVEPDDAPPLALILVLLAIPGLLICGILFALFQRIREIGKGEIDDAKKY
;
A
#
# COMPACT_ATOMS: atom_id res chain seq x y z
N MET A 1 -37.86 -3.19 -4.84
CA MET A 1 -36.38 -3.29 -4.74
C MET A 1 -35.95 -2.54 -3.51
N VAL A 2 -35.34 -3.24 -2.56
CA VAL A 2 -34.80 -2.61 -1.34
C VAL A 2 -33.57 -1.81 -1.75
N ARG A 3 -33.56 -0.51 -1.44
CA ARG A 3 -32.36 0.36 -1.66
C ARG A 3 -31.67 0.56 -0.32
N LEU A 4 -30.48 0.03 -0.21
CA LEU A 4 -29.66 0.08 1.00
C LEU A 4 -28.63 1.20 0.91
N LYS A 5 -28.39 1.85 2.04
CA LYS A 5 -27.25 2.77 2.20
C LYS A 5 -25.98 1.98 2.55
N ILE A 6 -24.82 2.58 2.32
CA ILE A 6 -23.52 1.93 2.55
C ILE A 6 -23.37 1.36 3.99
N ASN A 7 -23.97 2.00 4.98
CA ASN A 7 -23.95 1.52 6.38
C ASN A 7 -24.72 0.21 6.54
N GLU A 8 -25.86 0.09 5.86
CA GLU A 8 -26.71 -1.10 5.89
C GLU A 8 -26.04 -2.25 5.14
N VAL A 9 -25.41 -1.95 4.00
CA VAL A 9 -24.61 -2.93 3.23
C VAL A 9 -23.40 -3.42 4.02
N GLU A 10 -22.71 -2.53 4.72
CA GLU A 10 -21.60 -2.90 5.62
C GLU A 10 -22.06 -3.89 6.69
N ALA A 11 -23.19 -3.61 7.35
CA ALA A 11 -23.76 -4.48 8.36
C ALA A 11 -24.22 -5.82 7.78
N LEU A 12 -24.86 -5.80 6.61
CA LEU A 12 -25.44 -6.99 5.96
C LEU A 12 -24.36 -7.92 5.41
N VAL A 13 -23.38 -7.37 4.70
CA VAL A 13 -22.34 -8.16 4.00
C VAL A 13 -21.12 -8.39 4.89
N GLY A 14 -20.89 -7.53 5.88
CA GLY A 14 -19.70 -7.55 6.73
C GLY A 14 -18.43 -7.22 5.95
N ILE A 15 -18.49 -6.20 5.10
CA ILE A 15 -17.38 -5.58 4.40
C ILE A 15 -17.36 -4.10 4.81
N THR A 16 -16.21 -3.58 5.22
CA THR A 16 -16.11 -2.18 5.65
C THR A 16 -16.44 -1.20 4.53
N LYS A 17 -17.02 -0.05 4.86
CA LYS A 17 -17.33 1.06 3.91
C LYS A 17 -16.10 1.43 3.07
N LYS A 18 -14.91 1.40 3.67
CA LYS A 18 -13.64 1.66 2.98
C LYS A 18 -13.42 0.66 1.85
N ASN A 19 -13.63 -0.63 2.13
CA ASN A 19 -13.47 -1.69 1.12
C ASN A 19 -14.58 -1.64 0.06
N ILE A 20 -15.82 -1.30 0.43
CA ILE A 20 -16.90 -1.13 -0.55
C ILE A 20 -16.54 -0.03 -1.54
N ARG A 21 -16.12 1.15 -1.06
CA ARG A 21 -15.67 2.26 -1.93
C ARG A 21 -14.46 1.88 -2.79
N PHE A 22 -13.51 1.15 -2.22
CA PHE A 22 -12.37 0.63 -2.97
C PHE A 22 -12.78 -0.29 -4.11
N TYR A 23 -13.80 -1.15 -3.93
CA TYR A 23 -14.32 -2.00 -5.01
C TYR A 23 -15.03 -1.18 -6.09
N GLU A 24 -15.71 -0.10 -5.71
CA GLU A 24 -16.27 0.87 -6.67
C GLU A 24 -15.13 1.53 -7.51
N GLU A 25 -14.12 2.07 -6.85
CA GLU A 25 -12.95 2.69 -7.51
C GLU A 25 -12.23 1.72 -8.45
N LYS A 26 -12.21 0.43 -8.10
CA LYS A 26 -11.65 -0.62 -8.94
C LYS A 26 -12.61 -1.12 -10.04
N GLY A 27 -13.80 -0.55 -10.14
CA GLY A 27 -14.80 -0.93 -11.15
C GLY A 27 -15.40 -2.32 -10.97
N LEU A 28 -15.34 -2.87 -9.76
CA LEU A 28 -15.97 -4.15 -9.41
C LEU A 28 -17.41 -3.99 -8.95
N LEU A 29 -17.81 -2.77 -8.63
CA LEU A 29 -19.14 -2.42 -8.13
C LEU A 29 -19.55 -1.08 -8.73
N SER A 30 -20.79 -0.96 -9.18
CA SER A 30 -21.33 0.26 -9.78
C SER A 30 -22.73 0.56 -9.20
N PRO A 31 -22.79 1.09 -7.95
CA PRO A 31 -24.05 1.40 -7.32
C PRO A 31 -24.75 2.54 -8.05
N SER A 32 -26.08 2.49 -8.07
CA SER A 32 -26.89 3.60 -8.57
C SER A 32 -26.76 4.82 -7.65
N ARG A 33 -27.03 6.00 -8.20
CA ARG A 33 -27.12 7.23 -7.42
C ARG A 33 -28.57 7.64 -7.29
N ASN A 34 -28.97 7.99 -6.09
CA ASN A 34 -30.28 8.57 -5.84
C ASN A 34 -30.39 9.92 -6.56
N SER A 35 -31.45 10.10 -7.36
CA SER A 35 -31.69 11.31 -8.16
C SER A 35 -31.98 12.56 -7.31
N GLU A 36 -32.49 12.40 -6.08
CA GLU A 36 -32.88 13.52 -5.22
C GLU A 36 -31.72 14.09 -4.40
N ASN A 37 -30.82 13.22 -3.94
CA ASN A 37 -29.78 13.63 -2.99
C ASN A 37 -28.35 13.21 -3.40
N GLY A 38 -28.18 12.53 -4.54
CA GLY A 38 -26.88 12.13 -5.08
C GLY A 38 -26.17 11.00 -4.30
N TYR A 39 -26.77 10.49 -3.23
CA TYR A 39 -26.19 9.41 -2.44
C TYR A 39 -26.20 8.07 -3.19
N ARG A 40 -25.27 7.20 -2.85
CA ARG A 40 -25.18 5.85 -3.40
C ARG A 40 -26.26 4.97 -2.82
N ASP A 41 -26.99 4.29 -3.71
CA ASP A 41 -28.00 3.29 -3.38
C ASP A 41 -27.51 1.92 -3.89
N TYR A 42 -27.57 0.94 -3.01
CA TYR A 42 -27.17 -0.44 -3.28
C TYR A 42 -28.40 -1.33 -3.28
N GLY A 43 -28.64 -2.01 -4.38
CA GLY A 43 -29.72 -2.99 -4.50
C GLY A 43 -29.26 -4.43 -4.21
N ASP A 44 -30.18 -5.37 -4.38
CA ASP A 44 -29.89 -6.80 -4.19
C ASP A 44 -28.77 -7.32 -5.12
N ALA A 45 -28.65 -6.74 -6.32
CA ALA A 45 -27.59 -7.08 -7.26
C ALA A 45 -26.20 -6.68 -6.74
N GLU A 46 -26.07 -5.46 -6.21
CA GLU A 46 -24.82 -4.97 -5.61
C GLU A 46 -24.43 -5.78 -4.37
N VAL A 47 -25.42 -6.14 -3.54
CA VAL A 47 -25.20 -7.02 -2.37
C VAL A 47 -24.67 -8.38 -2.81
N ALA A 48 -25.28 -9.00 -3.83
CA ALA A 48 -24.83 -10.28 -4.37
C ALA A 48 -23.42 -10.20 -4.97
N VAL A 49 -23.08 -9.10 -5.64
CA VAL A 49 -21.70 -8.85 -6.14
C VAL A 49 -20.72 -8.76 -4.99
N LEU A 50 -21.04 -7.99 -3.94
CA LEU A 50 -20.17 -7.86 -2.76
C LEU A 50 -19.98 -9.19 -2.03
N GLN A 51 -21.00 -10.02 -1.93
CA GLN A 51 -20.88 -11.36 -1.34
C GLN A 51 -19.91 -12.25 -2.13
N ARG A 52 -19.98 -12.23 -3.48
CA ARG A 52 -19.06 -12.98 -4.35
C ARG A 52 -17.62 -12.47 -4.21
N ILE A 53 -17.44 -11.14 -4.19
CA ILE A 53 -16.13 -10.52 -3.95
C ILE A 53 -15.59 -10.96 -2.58
N LYS A 54 -16.41 -10.89 -1.53
CA LYS A 54 -16.02 -11.32 -0.18
C LYS A 54 -15.56 -12.76 -0.13
N LEU A 55 -16.31 -13.67 -0.77
CA LEU A 55 -15.93 -15.07 -0.86
C LEU A 55 -14.56 -15.25 -1.49
N LEU A 56 -14.35 -14.69 -2.68
CA LEU A 56 -13.09 -14.84 -3.42
C LEU A 56 -11.91 -14.17 -2.71
N ARG A 57 -12.14 -13.01 -2.08
CA ARG A 57 -11.12 -12.31 -1.29
C ARG A 57 -10.73 -13.08 -0.02
N LYS A 58 -11.67 -13.78 0.62
CA LYS A 58 -11.36 -14.69 1.75
C LYS A 58 -10.48 -15.87 1.34
N LEU A 59 -10.58 -16.31 0.09
CA LEU A 59 -9.69 -17.32 -0.49
C LEU A 59 -8.34 -16.74 -0.95
N GLY A 60 -8.11 -15.42 -0.83
CA GLY A 60 -6.87 -14.78 -1.26
C GLY A 60 -6.83 -14.42 -2.75
N VAL A 61 -7.91 -14.61 -3.51
CA VAL A 61 -7.94 -14.33 -4.96
C VAL A 61 -7.65 -12.85 -5.23
N PRO A 62 -6.71 -12.51 -6.13
CA PRO A 62 -6.40 -11.13 -6.48
C PRO A 62 -7.59 -10.40 -7.12
N ILE A 63 -7.68 -9.09 -6.88
CA ILE A 63 -8.78 -8.25 -7.42
C ILE A 63 -8.85 -8.30 -8.94
N GLU A 64 -7.71 -8.32 -9.62
CA GLU A 64 -7.66 -8.38 -11.07
C GLU A 64 -8.23 -9.70 -11.62
N GLU A 65 -8.03 -10.81 -10.92
CA GLU A 65 -8.66 -12.08 -11.29
C GLU A 65 -10.18 -12.03 -11.09
N ILE A 66 -10.66 -11.42 -10.00
CA ILE A 66 -12.10 -11.22 -9.75
C ILE A 66 -12.71 -10.36 -10.86
N ARG A 67 -12.01 -9.29 -11.27
CA ARG A 67 -12.45 -8.41 -12.35
C ARG A 67 -12.61 -9.17 -13.67
N ARG A 68 -11.63 -9.99 -14.05
CA ARG A 68 -11.67 -10.80 -15.27
C ARG A 68 -12.86 -11.77 -15.26
N MET A 69 -13.15 -12.39 -14.12
CA MET A 69 -14.31 -13.26 -13.95
C MET A 69 -15.64 -12.49 -14.11
N GLN A 70 -15.73 -11.28 -13.54
CA GLN A 70 -16.92 -10.45 -13.67
C GLN A 70 -17.17 -9.94 -15.09
N GLN A 71 -16.09 -9.62 -15.82
CA GLN A 71 -16.14 -9.20 -17.22
C GLN A 71 -16.41 -10.35 -18.19
N GLY A 72 -16.47 -11.59 -17.71
CA GLY A 72 -16.69 -12.77 -18.54
C GLY A 72 -15.49 -13.15 -19.42
N THR A 73 -14.32 -12.51 -19.23
CA THR A 73 -13.09 -12.83 -19.98
C THR A 73 -12.47 -14.15 -19.54
N GLN A 74 -12.92 -14.69 -18.41
CA GLN A 74 -12.56 -16.02 -17.90
C GLN A 74 -13.69 -16.56 -17.03
N THR A 75 -13.75 -17.89 -16.92
CA THR A 75 -14.67 -18.55 -15.99
C THR A 75 -14.12 -18.51 -14.55
N VAL A 76 -15.00 -18.74 -13.57
CA VAL A 76 -14.58 -18.90 -12.18
C VAL A 76 -13.59 -20.08 -12.06
N GLY A 77 -13.86 -21.21 -12.77
CA GLY A 77 -12.98 -22.37 -12.78
C GLY A 77 -11.57 -22.05 -13.30
N ASP A 78 -11.45 -21.23 -14.34
CA ASP A 78 -10.14 -20.83 -14.88
C ASP A 78 -9.37 -19.95 -13.89
N GLY A 79 -10.05 -19.01 -13.25
CA GLY A 79 -9.48 -18.18 -12.20
C GLY A 79 -9.00 -19.00 -11.01
N MET A 80 -9.79 -19.98 -10.58
CA MET A 80 -9.42 -20.89 -9.47
C MET A 80 -8.25 -21.78 -9.84
N ARG A 81 -8.18 -22.33 -11.06
CA ARG A 81 -7.01 -23.11 -11.51
C ARG A 81 -5.71 -22.31 -11.44
N ARG A 82 -5.72 -21.06 -11.88
CA ARG A 82 -4.53 -20.19 -11.77
C ARG A 82 -4.20 -19.86 -10.32
N HIS A 83 -5.20 -19.59 -9.51
CA HIS A 83 -4.99 -19.29 -8.09
C HIS A 83 -4.42 -20.50 -7.33
N LEU A 84 -4.87 -21.71 -7.64
CA LEU A 84 -4.32 -22.95 -7.09
C LEU A 84 -2.82 -23.13 -7.39
N ILE A 85 -2.35 -22.75 -8.60
CA ILE A 85 -0.92 -22.79 -8.92
C ILE A 85 -0.13 -21.86 -8.00
N THR A 86 -0.69 -20.69 -7.68
CA THR A 86 -0.07 -19.73 -6.76
C THR A 86 -0.01 -20.28 -5.35
N LEU A 87 -1.13 -20.82 -4.83
CA LEU A 87 -1.20 -21.41 -3.51
C LEU A 87 -0.28 -22.61 -3.37
N GLU A 88 -0.16 -23.44 -4.41
CA GLU A 88 0.74 -24.60 -4.42
C GLU A 88 2.21 -24.18 -4.34
N ARG A 89 2.58 -23.08 -4.98
CA ARG A 89 3.92 -22.50 -4.87
C ARG A 89 4.17 -21.93 -3.46
N GLU A 90 3.20 -21.18 -2.91
CA GLU A 90 3.28 -20.66 -1.55
C GLU A 90 3.39 -21.81 -0.52
N ARG A 91 2.64 -22.88 -0.70
CA ARG A 91 2.74 -24.08 0.13
C ARG A 91 4.14 -24.68 0.11
N ARG A 92 4.72 -24.89 -1.08
CA ARG A 92 6.08 -25.41 -1.21
C ARG A 92 7.12 -24.50 -0.56
N ASN A 93 7.02 -23.18 -0.75
CA ASN A 93 7.91 -22.24 -0.10
C ASN A 93 7.82 -22.31 1.43
N LEU A 94 6.61 -22.50 1.97
CA LEU A 94 6.39 -22.67 3.40
C LEU A 94 6.97 -23.99 3.91
N GLU A 95 6.79 -25.09 3.17
CA GLU A 95 7.34 -26.41 3.49
C GLU A 95 8.88 -26.37 3.58
N GLU A 96 9.55 -25.68 2.64
CA GLU A 96 11.01 -25.49 2.71
C GLU A 96 11.44 -24.63 3.91
N SER A 97 10.65 -23.59 4.24
CA SER A 97 10.91 -22.79 5.43
C SER A 97 10.76 -23.60 6.72
N VAL A 98 9.73 -24.44 6.79
CA VAL A 98 9.51 -25.36 7.93
C VAL A 98 10.68 -26.35 8.05
N ARG A 99 11.11 -26.96 6.93
CA ARG A 99 12.25 -27.88 6.91
C ARG A 99 13.53 -27.26 7.47
N LEU A 100 13.84 -26.02 7.07
CA LEU A 100 15.01 -25.29 7.60
C LEU A 100 14.85 -24.98 9.10
N CYS A 101 13.64 -24.60 9.55
CA CYS A 101 13.38 -24.39 10.97
C CYS A 101 13.55 -25.70 11.78
N GLU A 102 13.13 -26.84 11.25
CA GLU A 102 13.30 -28.14 11.90
C GLU A 102 14.78 -28.52 12.03
N LEU A 103 15.61 -28.25 11.01
CA LEU A 103 17.05 -28.41 11.09
C LEU A 103 17.70 -27.53 12.17
N LEU A 104 17.24 -26.29 12.27
CA LEU A 104 17.75 -25.33 13.26
C LEU A 104 17.24 -25.63 14.69
N LYS A 105 16.06 -26.24 14.83
CA LYS A 105 15.45 -26.58 16.13
C LYS A 105 16.32 -27.51 16.97
N GLU A 106 17.08 -28.38 16.33
CA GLU A 106 17.97 -29.36 17.01
C GLU A 106 19.31 -28.74 17.43
N ARG A 107 19.58 -27.45 17.08
CA ARG A 107 20.75 -26.72 17.46
C ARG A 107 20.65 -26.24 18.90
N THR A 108 21.69 -26.45 19.69
CA THR A 108 21.76 -26.07 21.11
C THR A 108 22.71 -24.90 21.38
N GLU A 109 23.49 -24.53 20.36
CA GLU A 109 24.40 -23.38 20.44
C GLU A 109 23.66 -22.04 20.56
N PRO A 110 24.19 -21.06 21.26
CA PRO A 110 23.66 -19.69 21.29
C PRO A 110 23.79 -19.02 19.91
N LEU A 111 22.96 -18.02 19.65
CA LEU A 111 22.86 -17.37 18.35
C LEU A 111 24.19 -16.81 17.82
N ASN A 112 25.07 -16.31 18.69
CA ASN A 112 26.39 -15.77 18.33
C ASN A 112 27.40 -16.85 17.90
N GLU A 113 27.11 -18.13 18.12
CA GLU A 113 27.95 -19.27 17.73
C GLU A 113 27.36 -20.02 16.52
N LEU A 114 26.15 -19.65 16.07
CA LEU A 114 25.49 -20.26 14.93
C LEU A 114 26.28 -19.99 13.64
N ASP A 115 26.70 -21.06 12.95
CA ASP A 115 27.21 -20.94 11.57
C ASP A 115 26.06 -20.65 10.59
N ALA A 116 25.79 -19.34 10.45
CA ALA A 116 24.75 -18.87 9.54
C ALA A 116 25.14 -19.04 8.06
N GLN A 117 26.44 -19.10 7.74
CA GLN A 117 26.92 -19.14 6.35
C GLN A 117 26.53 -20.43 5.65
N SER A 118 26.62 -21.57 6.34
CA SER A 118 26.22 -22.87 5.81
C SER A 118 24.70 -22.94 5.51
N VAL A 119 23.88 -22.38 6.39
CA VAL A 119 22.41 -22.35 6.23
C VAL A 119 22.01 -21.40 5.12
N LEU A 120 22.64 -20.22 5.04
CA LEU A 120 22.40 -19.25 3.95
C LEU A 120 22.78 -19.82 2.59
N ALA A 121 23.89 -20.57 2.49
CA ALA A 121 24.28 -21.25 1.25
C ALA A 121 23.27 -22.34 0.82
N GLU A 122 22.65 -23.05 1.76
CA GLU A 122 21.56 -23.98 1.46
C GLU A 122 20.30 -23.24 1.00
N MET A 123 19.92 -22.14 1.65
CA MET A 123 18.82 -21.28 1.23
C MET A 123 19.01 -20.74 -0.20
N GLU A 124 20.24 -20.30 -0.53
CA GLU A 124 20.56 -19.80 -1.87
C GLU A 124 20.40 -20.88 -2.95
N LYS A 125 20.81 -22.13 -2.67
CA LYS A 125 20.56 -23.26 -3.60
C LYS A 125 19.06 -23.51 -3.81
N LEU A 126 18.26 -23.43 -2.75
CA LEU A 126 16.82 -23.58 -2.84
C LEU A 126 16.18 -22.42 -3.64
N GLU A 127 16.68 -21.19 -3.47
CA GLU A 127 16.23 -20.03 -4.26
C GLU A 127 16.55 -20.19 -5.75
N GLN A 128 17.73 -20.73 -6.09
CA GLN A 128 18.11 -21.06 -7.48
C GLN A 128 17.20 -22.14 -8.09
N SER A 129 16.64 -23.05 -7.27
CA SER A 129 15.66 -24.05 -7.71
C SER A 129 14.23 -23.53 -7.80
N GLY A 130 13.98 -22.26 -7.46
CA GLY A 130 12.68 -21.59 -7.60
C GLY A 130 11.89 -21.42 -6.29
N THR A 131 12.47 -21.79 -5.15
CA THR A 131 11.90 -21.47 -3.83
C THR A 131 12.04 -19.97 -3.56
N THR A 132 11.08 -19.37 -2.86
CA THR A 132 11.15 -17.96 -2.49
C THR A 132 10.96 -17.81 -0.99
N PHE A 133 11.98 -17.38 -0.28
CA PHE A 133 11.90 -17.05 1.14
C PHE A 133 11.42 -15.61 1.35
N GLN A 134 10.65 -15.38 2.42
CA GLN A 134 10.19 -14.05 2.78
C GLN A 134 11.35 -13.21 3.33
N ASN A 135 11.78 -12.22 2.58
CA ASN A 135 12.78 -11.26 3.06
C ASN A 135 12.12 -10.15 3.88
N LYS A 136 12.01 -10.36 5.19
CA LYS A 136 11.46 -9.38 6.14
C LYS A 136 12.26 -8.09 6.17
N GLN A 137 13.58 -8.17 6.04
CA GLN A 137 14.48 -7.01 6.06
C GLN A 137 14.15 -6.01 4.95
N ARG A 138 13.87 -6.47 3.71
CA ARG A 138 13.46 -5.59 2.61
C ARG A 138 12.14 -4.87 2.88
N GLN A 139 11.23 -5.51 3.58
CA GLN A 139 9.94 -4.91 3.95
C GLN A 139 10.13 -3.83 5.01
N ASP A 140 10.96 -4.07 6.02
CA ASP A 140 11.24 -3.13 7.11
C ASP A 140 11.95 -1.88 6.60
N VAL A 141 12.96 -2.05 5.72
CA VAL A 141 13.67 -0.95 5.06
C VAL A 141 12.69 -0.09 4.25
N ARG A 142 11.84 -0.73 3.42
CA ARG A 142 10.87 0.01 2.60
C ARG A 142 9.93 0.87 3.43
N ILE A 143 9.44 0.38 4.56
CA ILE A 143 8.56 1.13 5.46
C ILE A 143 9.30 2.33 6.06
N ARG A 144 10.57 2.18 6.47
CA ARG A 144 11.38 3.27 7.05
C ARG A 144 11.58 4.43 6.09
N TYR A 145 11.75 4.18 4.79
CA TYR A 145 11.95 5.22 3.78
C TYR A 145 10.64 5.82 3.26
N VAL A 146 9.60 5.02 3.05
CA VAL A 146 8.35 5.47 2.42
C VAL A 146 7.62 6.52 3.27
N ALA A 147 7.51 6.31 4.57
CA ALA A 147 6.75 7.22 5.43
C ALA A 147 7.30 8.67 5.43
N PRO A 148 8.60 8.94 5.68
CA PRO A 148 9.12 10.30 5.66
C PRO A 148 9.08 10.93 4.26
N ILE A 149 9.30 10.16 3.19
CA ILE A 149 9.21 10.67 1.81
C ILE A 149 7.78 11.11 1.49
N VAL A 150 6.78 10.28 1.77
CA VAL A 150 5.37 10.61 1.50
C VAL A 150 4.93 11.85 2.27
N VAL A 151 5.23 11.92 3.57
CA VAL A 151 4.84 13.07 4.41
C VAL A 151 5.51 14.35 3.90
N SER A 152 6.81 14.32 3.62
CA SER A 152 7.54 15.51 3.12
C SER A 152 7.03 15.94 1.75
N THR A 153 6.73 15.00 0.85
CA THR A 153 6.21 15.31 -0.49
C THR A 153 4.84 15.97 -0.42
N VAL A 154 3.92 15.44 0.39
CA VAL A 154 2.58 16.00 0.57
C VAL A 154 2.67 17.42 1.17
N LEU A 155 3.51 17.60 2.19
CA LEU A 155 3.63 18.88 2.87
C LEU A 155 4.27 19.96 1.98
N THR A 156 5.32 19.62 1.22
CA THR A 156 5.93 20.53 0.25
C THR A 156 5.00 20.89 -0.90
N ALA A 157 4.21 19.94 -1.40
CA ALA A 157 3.21 20.19 -2.44
C ALA A 157 2.10 21.15 -1.94
N LEU A 158 1.65 20.99 -0.70
CA LEU A 158 0.64 21.86 -0.10
C LEU A 158 1.17 23.29 0.09
N LEU A 159 2.40 23.45 0.57
CA LEU A 159 3.03 24.78 0.70
C LEU A 159 3.27 25.44 -0.65
N ALA A 160 3.71 24.69 -1.66
CA ALA A 160 3.89 25.18 -3.02
C ALA A 160 2.56 25.62 -3.66
N ALA A 161 1.49 24.86 -3.44
CA ALA A 161 0.15 25.23 -3.89
C ALA A 161 -0.35 26.52 -3.23
N LEU A 162 -0.09 26.70 -1.92
CA LEU A 162 -0.42 27.93 -1.21
C LEU A 162 0.33 29.14 -1.79
N MET A 163 1.63 29.01 -2.04
CA MET A 163 2.43 30.05 -2.69
C MET A 163 1.91 30.38 -4.10
N GLY A 164 1.55 29.34 -4.87
CA GLY A 164 0.94 29.52 -6.20
C GLY A 164 -0.38 30.29 -6.16
N LEU A 165 -1.25 29.98 -5.20
CA LEU A 165 -2.51 30.70 -5.01
C LEU A 165 -2.29 32.19 -4.64
N MET A 166 -1.31 32.47 -3.79
CA MET A 166 -0.98 33.85 -3.42
C MET A 166 -0.46 34.67 -4.63
N ILE A 167 0.42 34.09 -5.44
CA ILE A 167 0.93 34.72 -6.65
C ILE A 167 -0.19 34.91 -7.68
N TRP A 168 -1.04 33.91 -7.85
CA TRP A 168 -2.16 33.94 -8.78
C TRP A 168 -3.18 35.00 -8.39
N GLY A 169 -3.53 35.12 -7.09
CA GLY A 169 -4.44 36.16 -6.59
C GLY A 169 -3.90 37.58 -6.85
N ALA A 170 -2.62 37.83 -6.59
CA ALA A 170 -1.97 39.11 -6.89
C ALA A 170 -1.90 39.42 -8.40
N TYR A 171 -1.91 38.41 -9.25
CA TYR A 171 -1.93 38.58 -10.71
C TYR A 171 -3.33 38.92 -11.25
N VAL A 172 -4.38 38.28 -10.68
CA VAL A 172 -5.78 38.42 -11.14
C VAL A 172 -6.39 39.78 -10.72
N GLU A 173 -6.05 40.23 -9.51
CA GLU A 173 -6.57 41.49 -8.93
C GLU A 173 -5.42 42.44 -8.54
N PRO A 174 -4.74 43.05 -9.52
CA PRO A 174 -3.55 43.86 -9.27
C PRO A 174 -3.84 45.16 -8.49
N ASP A 175 -5.06 45.70 -8.60
CA ASP A 175 -5.47 46.92 -7.91
C ASP A 175 -5.70 46.71 -6.40
N ASP A 176 -6.10 45.50 -5.99
CA ASP A 176 -6.27 45.09 -4.59
C ASP A 176 -5.07 44.28 -4.06
N ALA A 177 -4.03 44.10 -4.88
CA ALA A 177 -2.86 43.31 -4.49
C ALA A 177 -2.05 44.05 -3.40
N PRO A 178 -1.59 43.33 -2.36
CA PRO A 178 -0.74 43.94 -1.34
C PRO A 178 0.61 44.42 -1.94
N PRO A 179 1.29 45.39 -1.28
CA PRO A 179 2.58 45.88 -1.76
C PRO A 179 3.58 44.77 -2.02
N LEU A 180 4.38 44.85 -3.07
CA LEU A 180 5.35 43.84 -3.48
C LEU A 180 6.25 43.38 -2.31
N ALA A 181 6.67 44.29 -1.45
CA ALA A 181 7.46 43.97 -0.27
C ALA A 181 6.74 43.02 0.69
N LEU A 182 5.42 43.19 0.87
CA LEU A 182 4.60 42.28 1.72
C LEU A 182 4.41 40.91 1.08
N ILE A 183 4.19 40.85 -0.23
CA ILE A 183 4.12 39.57 -0.97
C ILE A 183 5.43 38.80 -0.82
N LEU A 184 6.58 39.46 -0.97
CA LEU A 184 7.88 38.83 -0.81
C LEU A 184 8.08 38.26 0.61
N VAL A 185 7.69 39.00 1.64
CA VAL A 185 7.76 38.53 3.04
C VAL A 185 6.84 37.32 3.26
N LEU A 186 5.61 37.38 2.74
CA LEU A 186 4.64 36.29 2.87
C LEU A 186 5.08 35.00 2.12
N LEU A 187 5.78 35.14 1.00
CA LEU A 187 6.34 34.00 0.25
C LEU A 187 7.63 33.46 0.88
N ALA A 188 8.39 34.30 1.59
CA ALA A 188 9.63 33.87 2.25
C ALA A 188 9.38 32.80 3.35
N ILE A 189 8.29 32.93 4.11
CA ILE A 189 7.97 32.00 5.21
C ILE A 189 7.73 30.58 4.71
N PRO A 190 6.79 30.31 3.80
CA PRO A 190 6.61 28.95 3.27
C PRO A 190 7.82 28.46 2.48
N GLY A 191 8.57 29.35 1.82
CA GLY A 191 9.82 29.01 1.15
C GLY A 191 10.89 28.48 2.11
N LEU A 192 11.10 29.13 3.24
CA LEU A 192 11.99 28.67 4.30
C LEU A 192 11.52 27.34 4.92
N LEU A 193 10.21 27.17 5.10
CA LEU A 193 9.64 25.92 5.60
C LEU A 193 9.90 24.77 4.62
N ILE A 194 9.73 24.97 3.32
CA ILE A 194 10.05 23.97 2.29
C ILE A 194 11.53 23.57 2.37
N CYS A 195 12.44 24.55 2.44
CA CYS A 195 13.87 24.27 2.61
C CYS A 195 14.16 23.47 3.89
N GLY A 196 13.51 23.80 5.00
CA GLY A 196 13.64 23.08 6.27
C GLY A 196 13.13 21.63 6.17
N ILE A 197 11.99 21.41 5.52
CA ILE A 197 11.41 20.07 5.30
C ILE A 197 12.34 19.23 4.43
N LEU A 198 12.87 19.77 3.33
CA LEU A 198 13.79 19.07 2.44
C LEU A 198 15.11 18.75 3.14
N PHE A 199 15.63 19.67 3.94
CA PHE A 199 16.83 19.43 4.75
C PHE A 199 16.60 18.34 5.79
N ALA A 200 15.48 18.36 6.52
CA ALA A 200 15.12 17.35 7.49
C ALA A 200 14.92 15.96 6.83
N LEU A 201 14.29 15.92 5.65
CA LEU A 201 14.16 14.68 4.87
C LEU A 201 15.53 14.14 4.47
N PHE A 202 16.42 14.98 3.95
CA PHE A 202 17.79 14.59 3.59
C PHE A 202 18.56 14.04 4.80
N GLN A 203 18.49 14.74 5.93
CA GLN A 203 19.11 14.27 7.17
C GLN A 203 18.55 12.92 7.61
N ARG A 204 17.21 12.75 7.56
CA ARG A 204 16.56 11.50 7.93
C ARG A 204 16.96 10.33 7.04
N ILE A 205 16.98 10.54 5.71
CA ILE A 205 17.46 9.52 4.76
C ILE A 205 18.92 9.15 5.03
N ARG A 206 19.77 10.14 5.32
CA ARG A 206 21.18 9.92 5.64
C ARG A 206 21.36 9.15 6.95
N GLU A 207 20.55 9.43 7.97
CA GLU A 207 20.56 8.69 9.24
C GLU A 207 20.15 7.24 9.06
N ILE A 208 19.09 6.97 8.28
CA ILE A 208 18.64 5.60 7.97
C ILE A 208 19.75 4.85 7.24
N GLY A 209 20.35 5.45 6.20
CA GLY A 209 21.45 4.83 5.44
C GLY A 209 22.73 4.60 6.27
N LYS A 210 23.04 5.48 7.24
CA LYS A 210 24.15 5.27 8.16
C LYS A 210 23.88 4.14 9.15
N GLY A 211 22.66 4.05 9.67
CA GLY A 211 22.25 2.96 10.55
C GLY A 211 22.38 1.59 9.87
N GLU A 212 22.02 1.47 8.59
CA GLU A 212 22.21 0.26 7.80
C GLU A 212 23.68 -0.10 7.59
N ILE A 213 24.56 0.89 7.37
CA ILE A 213 26.01 0.69 7.21
C ILE A 213 26.65 0.30 8.55
N ASP A 214 26.23 0.91 9.65
CA ASP A 214 26.75 0.59 10.98
C ASP A 214 26.25 -0.77 11.49
N ASP A 215 25.03 -1.15 11.17
CA ASP A 215 24.50 -2.49 11.44
C ASP A 215 25.23 -3.54 10.57
N ALA A 216 25.49 -3.25 9.29
CA ALA A 216 26.25 -4.14 8.41
C ALA A 216 27.75 -4.28 8.79
N LYS A 217 28.32 -3.32 9.53
CA LYS A 217 29.71 -3.40 10.03
C LYS A 217 29.83 -4.14 11.36
N LYS A 218 28.73 -4.37 12.07
CA LYS A 218 28.69 -5.11 13.33
C LYS A 218 28.53 -6.63 13.12
N TYR A 219 28.27 -7.06 11.92
CA TYR A 219 28.21 -8.44 11.46
C TYR A 219 29.30 -8.67 10.41
#